data_7e27179ee0a5f019163066c87cf1519d
#
_entry.id   7e27179ee0a5f019163066c87cf1519d
#
_cell.length_a   1.000
_cell.length_b   1.000
_cell.length_c   1.000
_cell.angle_alpha   90.00
_cell.angle_beta   90.00
_cell.angle_gamma   90.00
#
_symmetry.space_group_name_H-M   'P 1'
#
loop_
_entity.id
_entity.type
_entity.pdbx_description
1 polymer ?
#
loop_
_entity_poly.entity_id
_entity_poly.type
_entity_poly.pdbx_seq_one_letter_code
_entity_poly.pdbx_strand_id
1 'polypeptide(L)'
;MSNEAPLLQLENISREFPSAKNDEPLRVLRGLSLEINRGESIAIVGPSGCGKSTLLNIIGTLDQPTTGKVTLVGQDLSTLDGNALAALRNREMGFIFQSHHLLPQCTVMENVLVPTLAHGQATAADEERGRRLLERVDLGERLAHRPGQLSGGERQRVAVVRALINQPKLLLADEPTGALDQATADKLGQLLVDLNQEENVTLITVTHSADLANRMARTLELLDGQLA
;
A
#
# COMPACT_ATOMS: atom_id res chain seq x y z
N MET A 1 -11.88 20.19 16.04
CA MET A 1 -11.92 18.89 15.32
C MET A 1 -12.45 19.23 13.95
N SER A 2 -11.61 19.21 12.92
CA SER A 2 -12.00 19.51 11.54
C SER A 2 -12.97 18.42 11.07
N ASN A 3 -14.15 18.85 10.64
CA ASN A 3 -15.23 18.00 10.13
C ASN A 3 -14.96 17.63 8.65
N GLU A 4 -13.73 17.22 8.34
CA GLU A 4 -13.37 16.74 7.00
C GLU A 4 -13.80 15.28 6.85
N ALA A 5 -14.38 14.97 5.69
CA ALA A 5 -14.77 13.59 5.37
C ALA A 5 -13.54 12.67 5.38
N PRO A 6 -13.66 11.42 5.87
CA PRO A 6 -12.57 10.47 5.90
C PRO A 6 -12.00 10.23 4.48
N LEU A 7 -10.71 9.90 4.40
CA LEU A 7 -10.07 9.54 3.14
C LEU A 7 -10.65 8.24 2.59
N LEU A 8 -10.77 7.24 3.48
CA LEU A 8 -11.26 5.90 3.17
C LEU A 8 -12.36 5.52 4.15
N GLN A 9 -13.46 4.95 3.63
CA GLN A 9 -14.55 4.42 4.43
C GLN A 9 -14.94 3.04 3.90
N LEU A 10 -14.97 2.07 4.80
CA LEU A 10 -15.44 0.71 4.57
C LEU A 10 -16.73 0.51 5.35
N GLU A 11 -17.79 0.04 4.69
CA GLU A 11 -19.10 -0.18 5.30
C GLU A 11 -19.52 -1.64 5.12
N ASN A 12 -19.58 -2.41 6.19
CA ASN A 12 -20.04 -3.81 6.22
C ASN A 12 -19.39 -4.72 5.18
N ILE A 13 -18.06 -4.59 5.01
CA ILE A 13 -17.28 -5.35 4.02
C ILE A 13 -17.26 -6.83 4.39
N SER A 14 -17.77 -7.67 3.50
CA SER A 14 -17.60 -9.12 3.58
C SER A 14 -16.94 -9.67 2.33
N ARG A 15 -16.12 -10.71 2.48
CA ARG A 15 -15.49 -11.42 1.36
C ARG A 15 -15.59 -12.92 1.56
N GLU A 16 -16.16 -13.57 0.58
CA GLU A 16 -16.35 -15.02 0.53
C GLU A 16 -15.67 -15.58 -0.73
N PHE A 17 -15.06 -16.74 -0.60
CA PHE A 17 -14.46 -17.48 -1.71
C PHE A 17 -15.15 -18.84 -1.88
N PRO A 18 -15.31 -19.36 -3.10
CA PRO A 18 -15.80 -20.70 -3.32
C PRO A 18 -14.93 -21.73 -2.58
N SER A 19 -15.55 -22.68 -1.87
CA SER A 19 -14.83 -23.76 -1.21
C SER A 19 -14.79 -24.98 -2.13
N ALA A 20 -13.59 -25.55 -2.31
CA ALA A 20 -13.42 -26.79 -3.08
C ALA A 20 -13.82 -28.05 -2.31
N LYS A 21 -14.05 -27.94 -0.99
CA LYS A 21 -14.27 -29.11 -0.11
C LYS A 21 -15.69 -29.22 0.46
N ASN A 22 -16.41 -28.10 0.54
CA ASN A 22 -17.77 -28.05 1.11
C ASN A 22 -18.62 -27.14 0.24
N ASP A 23 -19.96 -27.34 0.25
CA ASP A 23 -20.93 -26.46 -0.42
C ASP A 23 -20.99 -25.05 0.24
N GLU A 24 -20.36 -24.86 1.40
CA GLU A 24 -20.33 -23.57 2.10
C GLU A 24 -19.12 -22.75 1.68
N PRO A 25 -19.30 -21.47 1.30
CA PRO A 25 -18.20 -20.59 0.93
C PRO A 25 -17.29 -20.28 2.15
N LEU A 26 -15.99 -20.15 1.88
CA LEU A 26 -15.02 -19.70 2.87
C LEU A 26 -15.20 -18.20 3.11
N ARG A 27 -15.70 -17.83 4.29
CA ARG A 27 -15.86 -16.43 4.70
C ARG A 27 -14.56 -15.89 5.31
N VAL A 28 -13.87 -15.04 4.56
CA VAL A 28 -12.59 -14.44 4.96
C VAL A 28 -12.78 -13.11 5.68
N LEU A 29 -13.72 -12.27 5.23
CA LEU A 29 -14.10 -11.02 5.92
C LEU A 29 -15.60 -11.05 6.24
N ARG A 30 -15.97 -10.51 7.41
CA ARG A 30 -17.32 -10.70 8.00
C ARG A 30 -17.92 -9.40 8.48
N GLY A 31 -18.41 -8.55 7.56
CA GLY A 31 -19.13 -7.32 7.90
C GLY A 31 -18.25 -6.24 8.53
N LEU A 32 -17.00 -6.12 8.08
CA LEU A 32 -16.02 -5.20 8.61
C LEU A 32 -16.36 -3.75 8.22
N SER A 33 -16.29 -2.82 9.19
CA SER A 33 -16.42 -1.39 8.96
C SER A 33 -15.22 -0.65 9.53
N LEU A 34 -14.73 0.37 8.80
CA LEU A 34 -13.53 1.12 9.16
C LEU A 34 -13.55 2.49 8.51
N GLU A 35 -13.15 3.51 9.26
CA GLU A 35 -12.89 4.85 8.74
C GLU A 35 -11.44 5.24 8.98
N ILE A 36 -10.81 5.85 7.96
CA ILE A 36 -9.42 6.29 7.99
C ILE A 36 -9.36 7.73 7.48
N ASN A 37 -8.74 8.59 8.28
CA ASN A 37 -8.60 10.00 7.97
C ASN A 37 -7.35 10.27 7.10
N ARG A 38 -7.30 11.46 6.49
CA ARG A 38 -6.15 11.90 5.71
C ARG A 38 -4.90 12.01 6.59
N GLY A 39 -3.77 11.56 6.06
CA GLY A 39 -2.47 11.59 6.75
C GLY A 39 -2.32 10.59 7.90
N GLU A 40 -3.35 9.81 8.24
CA GLU A 40 -3.29 8.81 9.29
C GLU A 40 -2.35 7.66 8.90
N SER A 41 -1.59 7.11 9.87
CA SER A 41 -0.82 5.89 9.68
C SER A 41 -1.39 4.76 10.53
N ILE A 42 -1.73 3.63 9.88
CA ILE A 42 -2.44 2.52 10.52
C ILE A 42 -1.69 1.21 10.25
N ALA A 43 -1.53 0.40 11.30
CA ALA A 43 -1.16 -0.99 11.19
C ALA A 43 -2.38 -1.90 11.36
N ILE A 44 -2.51 -2.89 10.46
CA ILE A 44 -3.47 -3.99 10.62
C ILE A 44 -2.66 -5.24 10.92
N VAL A 45 -2.83 -5.75 12.14
CA VAL A 45 -2.15 -6.94 12.66
C VAL A 45 -3.12 -8.11 12.79
N GLY A 46 -2.61 -9.30 13.01
CA GLY A 46 -3.41 -10.50 13.25
C GLY A 46 -2.72 -11.77 12.76
N PRO A 47 -3.24 -12.96 13.09
CA PRO A 47 -2.63 -14.24 12.72
C PRO A 47 -2.57 -14.43 11.19
N SER A 48 -1.74 -15.37 10.75
CA SER A 48 -1.68 -15.75 9.33
C SER A 48 -3.04 -16.31 8.88
N GLY A 49 -3.49 -15.89 7.68
CA GLY A 49 -4.75 -16.35 7.11
C GLY A 49 -6.02 -15.66 7.63
N CYS A 50 -5.95 -14.68 8.56
CA CYS A 50 -7.13 -13.99 9.08
C CYS A 50 -7.79 -13.00 8.11
N GLY A 51 -7.21 -12.77 6.91
CA GLY A 51 -7.81 -11.93 5.87
C GLY A 51 -7.13 -10.57 5.64
N LYS A 52 -5.96 -10.29 6.26
CA LYS A 52 -5.24 -9.00 6.14
C LYS A 52 -4.95 -8.60 4.70
N SER A 53 -4.30 -9.48 3.93
CA SER A 53 -3.99 -9.19 2.51
C SER A 53 -5.25 -9.11 1.66
N THR A 54 -6.32 -9.88 1.99
CA THR A 54 -7.62 -9.76 1.33
C THR A 54 -8.23 -8.38 1.58
N LEU A 55 -8.19 -7.88 2.82
CA LEU A 55 -8.67 -6.54 3.16
C LEU A 55 -7.86 -5.47 2.41
N LEU A 56 -6.52 -5.59 2.41
CA LEU A 56 -5.64 -4.66 1.70
C LEU A 56 -5.92 -4.66 0.18
N ASN A 57 -6.17 -5.83 -0.42
CA ASN A 57 -6.51 -5.96 -1.84
C ASN A 57 -7.87 -5.31 -2.16
N ILE A 58 -8.86 -5.43 -1.29
CA ILE A 58 -10.16 -4.76 -1.46
C ILE A 58 -10.00 -3.25 -1.38
N ILE A 59 -9.27 -2.74 -0.37
CA ILE A 59 -8.96 -1.31 -0.25
C ILE A 59 -8.23 -0.83 -1.51
N GLY A 60 -7.26 -1.61 -1.99
CA GLY A 60 -6.44 -1.34 -3.16
C GLY A 60 -7.12 -1.55 -4.51
N THR A 61 -8.41 -1.91 -4.54
CA THR A 61 -9.17 -2.22 -5.77
C THR A 61 -8.56 -3.34 -6.62
N LEU A 62 -7.77 -4.22 -6.01
CA LEU A 62 -7.22 -5.44 -6.63
C LEU A 62 -8.16 -6.62 -6.50
N ASP A 63 -9.09 -6.57 -5.55
CA ASP A 63 -10.19 -7.50 -5.35
C ASP A 63 -11.47 -6.73 -5.01
N GLN A 64 -12.63 -7.36 -5.13
CA GLN A 64 -13.93 -6.77 -4.82
C GLN A 64 -14.55 -7.44 -3.58
N PRO A 65 -15.21 -6.70 -2.70
CA PRO A 65 -15.99 -7.30 -1.63
C PRO A 65 -17.17 -8.09 -2.20
N THR A 66 -17.59 -9.16 -1.51
CA THR A 66 -18.82 -9.89 -1.84
C THR A 66 -20.05 -9.06 -1.46
N THR A 67 -19.97 -8.35 -0.33
CA THR A 67 -20.99 -7.39 0.12
C THR A 67 -20.30 -6.22 0.83
N GLY A 68 -21.05 -5.12 0.96
CA GLY A 68 -20.57 -3.90 1.58
C GLY A 68 -20.10 -2.88 0.56
N LYS A 69 -19.60 -1.74 1.05
CA LYS A 69 -19.25 -0.58 0.24
C LYS A 69 -17.90 -0.02 0.63
N VAL A 70 -17.09 0.33 -0.37
CA VAL A 70 -15.82 1.03 -0.20
C VAL A 70 -15.93 2.42 -0.81
N THR A 71 -15.65 3.45 -0.02
CA THR A 71 -15.59 4.84 -0.47
C THR A 71 -14.16 5.35 -0.28
N LEU A 72 -13.54 5.88 -1.35
CA LEU A 72 -12.23 6.51 -1.30
C LEU A 72 -12.33 7.94 -1.83
N VAL A 73 -11.79 8.90 -1.08
CA VAL A 73 -11.84 10.34 -1.44
C VAL A 73 -13.27 10.80 -1.77
N GLY A 74 -14.26 10.29 -1.02
CA GLY A 74 -15.67 10.58 -1.23
C GLY A 74 -16.31 9.89 -2.44
N GLN A 75 -15.57 9.05 -3.18
CA GLN A 75 -16.07 8.32 -4.36
C GLN A 75 -16.38 6.87 -4.01
N ASP A 76 -17.59 6.42 -4.29
CA ASP A 76 -18.02 5.02 -4.16
C ASP A 76 -17.35 4.17 -5.26
N LEU A 77 -16.51 3.21 -4.86
CA LEU A 77 -15.75 2.40 -5.81
C LEU A 77 -16.62 1.38 -6.56
N SER A 78 -17.77 1.00 -6.02
CA SER A 78 -18.69 0.06 -6.67
C SER A 78 -19.35 0.63 -7.93
N THR A 79 -19.36 1.97 -8.07
CA THR A 79 -19.94 2.67 -9.22
C THR A 79 -18.99 2.79 -10.41
N LEU A 80 -17.72 2.38 -10.24
CA LEU A 80 -16.66 2.53 -11.23
C LEU A 80 -16.48 1.25 -12.05
N ASP A 81 -16.27 1.41 -13.35
CA ASP A 81 -15.82 0.31 -14.21
C ASP A 81 -14.31 0.01 -14.01
N GLY A 82 -13.84 -1.06 -14.65
CA GLY A 82 -12.45 -1.50 -14.53
C GLY A 82 -11.43 -0.45 -14.95
N ASN A 83 -11.72 0.35 -15.98
CA ASN A 83 -10.82 1.40 -16.45
C ASN A 83 -10.77 2.58 -15.48
N ALA A 84 -11.92 3.00 -14.96
CA ALA A 84 -12.00 4.05 -13.97
C ALA A 84 -11.32 3.64 -12.64
N LEU A 85 -11.49 2.37 -12.21
CA LEU A 85 -10.77 1.81 -11.06
C LEU A 85 -9.26 1.78 -11.28
N ALA A 86 -8.78 1.40 -12.48
CA ALA A 86 -7.35 1.40 -12.80
C ALA A 86 -6.77 2.82 -12.79
N ALA A 87 -7.49 3.79 -13.37
CA ALA A 87 -7.09 5.19 -13.35
C ALA A 87 -7.06 5.78 -11.93
N LEU A 88 -8.08 5.49 -11.12
CA LEU A 88 -8.14 5.91 -9.72
C LEU A 88 -6.99 5.28 -8.92
N ARG A 89 -6.75 3.98 -9.06
CA ARG A 89 -5.65 3.27 -8.40
C ARG A 89 -4.29 3.88 -8.74
N ASN A 90 -4.04 4.16 -10.02
CA ASN A 90 -2.78 4.76 -10.47
C ASN A 90 -2.56 6.16 -9.89
N ARG A 91 -3.63 6.98 -9.79
CA ARG A 91 -3.56 8.36 -9.33
C ARG A 91 -3.55 8.49 -7.81
N GLU A 92 -4.39 7.72 -7.12
CA GLU A 92 -4.68 7.95 -5.70
C GLU A 92 -3.98 6.95 -4.76
N MET A 93 -3.41 5.86 -5.30
CA MET A 93 -2.85 4.78 -4.49
C MET A 93 -1.43 4.42 -4.87
N GLY A 94 -0.58 4.16 -3.86
CA GLY A 94 0.72 3.54 -4.01
C GLY A 94 0.75 2.18 -3.33
N PHE A 95 1.52 1.22 -3.87
CA PHE A 95 1.62 -0.13 -3.35
C PHE A 95 3.05 -0.51 -3.03
N ILE A 96 3.25 -1.05 -1.83
CA ILE A 96 4.50 -1.65 -1.36
C ILE A 96 4.19 -3.08 -0.97
N PHE A 97 4.84 -4.05 -1.61
CA PHE A 97 4.68 -5.47 -1.34
C PHE A 97 5.88 -6.04 -0.61
N GLN A 98 5.72 -7.15 0.06
CA GLN A 98 6.81 -7.91 0.69
C GLN A 98 7.90 -8.26 -0.33
N SER A 99 7.50 -8.74 -1.51
CA SER A 99 8.38 -8.87 -2.67
C SER A 99 8.32 -7.57 -3.46
N HIS A 100 9.40 -6.85 -3.54
CA HIS A 100 9.50 -5.50 -4.12
C HIS A 100 8.96 -5.36 -5.56
N HIS A 101 8.80 -6.46 -6.32
CA HIS A 101 8.28 -6.50 -7.70
C HIS A 101 8.93 -5.46 -8.64
N LEU A 102 10.25 -5.28 -8.53
CA LEU A 102 10.98 -4.44 -9.46
C LEU A 102 11.20 -5.18 -10.79
N LEU A 103 11.15 -4.44 -11.88
CA LEU A 103 11.44 -4.93 -13.22
C LEU A 103 12.97 -5.12 -13.34
N PRO A 104 13.47 -6.37 -13.48
CA PRO A 104 14.90 -6.65 -13.39
C PRO A 104 15.71 -6.07 -14.57
N GLN A 105 15.08 -5.84 -15.71
CA GLN A 105 15.68 -5.26 -16.91
C GLN A 105 15.78 -3.73 -16.84
N CYS A 106 14.99 -3.06 -15.98
CA CYS A 106 14.94 -1.62 -15.83
C CYS A 106 15.92 -1.15 -14.75
N THR A 107 16.43 0.05 -14.91
CA THR A 107 17.23 0.76 -13.89
C THR A 107 16.35 1.14 -12.68
N VAL A 108 16.98 1.63 -11.61
CA VAL A 108 16.29 2.18 -10.44
C VAL A 108 15.35 3.31 -10.84
N MET A 109 15.85 4.29 -11.63
CA MET A 109 15.04 5.42 -12.08
C MET A 109 13.88 4.96 -12.96
N GLU A 110 14.13 4.08 -13.92
CA GLU A 110 13.06 3.53 -14.78
C GLU A 110 12.00 2.78 -13.96
N ASN A 111 12.39 1.99 -12.97
CA ASN A 111 11.44 1.31 -12.06
C ASN A 111 10.56 2.33 -11.31
N VAL A 112 11.14 3.41 -10.82
CA VAL A 112 10.41 4.47 -10.12
C VAL A 112 9.41 5.16 -11.05
N LEU A 113 9.76 5.36 -12.31
CA LEU A 113 8.92 6.05 -13.29
C LEU A 113 7.82 5.17 -13.93
N VAL A 114 7.84 3.84 -13.73
CA VAL A 114 6.81 2.93 -14.32
C VAL A 114 5.37 3.43 -14.09
N PRO A 115 4.95 3.87 -12.89
CA PRO A 115 3.56 4.30 -12.68
C PRO A 115 3.16 5.54 -13.48
N THR A 116 4.10 6.41 -13.84
CA THR A 116 3.81 7.64 -14.61
C THR A 116 3.45 7.33 -16.06
N LEU A 117 3.87 6.16 -16.60
CA LEU A 117 3.61 5.74 -17.98
C LEU A 117 2.11 5.53 -18.27
N ALA A 118 1.27 5.35 -17.26
CA ALA A 118 -0.18 5.26 -17.41
C ALA A 118 -0.80 6.58 -17.94
N HIS A 119 -0.07 7.69 -17.81
CA HIS A 119 -0.47 9.02 -18.31
C HIS A 119 0.26 9.41 -19.61
N GLY A 120 1.01 8.49 -20.21
CA GLY A 120 1.83 8.72 -21.40
C GLY A 120 3.32 8.52 -21.13
N GLN A 121 4.17 9.47 -21.54
CA GLN A 121 5.60 9.44 -21.22
C GLN A 121 5.87 10.15 -19.89
N ALA A 122 6.89 9.67 -19.17
CA ALA A 122 7.39 10.38 -18.00
C ALA A 122 7.88 11.78 -18.39
N THR A 123 7.53 12.77 -17.60
CA THR A 123 7.92 14.17 -17.80
C THR A 123 9.23 14.49 -17.08
N ALA A 124 9.87 15.61 -17.42
CA ALA A 124 11.04 16.09 -16.68
C ALA A 124 10.73 16.38 -15.19
N ALA A 125 9.49 16.75 -14.88
CA ALA A 125 9.04 16.95 -13.49
C ALA A 125 8.95 15.60 -12.73
N ASP A 126 8.51 14.53 -13.38
CA ASP A 126 8.48 13.18 -12.80
C ASP A 126 9.89 12.67 -12.53
N GLU A 127 10.83 12.88 -13.45
CA GLU A 127 12.24 12.51 -13.26
C GLU A 127 12.88 13.27 -12.11
N GLU A 128 12.63 14.56 -12.01
CA GLU A 128 13.15 15.40 -10.91
C GLU A 128 12.56 14.97 -9.56
N ARG A 129 11.25 14.69 -9.52
CA ARG A 129 10.61 14.13 -8.33
C ARG A 129 11.20 12.77 -7.96
N GLY A 130 11.37 11.89 -8.94
CA GLY A 130 11.97 10.58 -8.74
C GLY A 130 13.38 10.68 -8.16
N ARG A 131 14.21 11.57 -8.69
CA ARG A 131 15.57 11.84 -8.20
C ARG A 131 15.55 12.32 -6.75
N ARG A 132 14.76 13.32 -6.42
CA ARG A 132 14.63 13.85 -5.06
C ARG A 132 14.18 12.78 -4.06
N LEU A 133 13.17 11.96 -4.41
CA LEU A 133 12.72 10.86 -3.55
C LEU A 133 13.80 9.78 -3.39
N LEU A 134 14.56 9.45 -4.44
CA LEU A 134 15.66 8.49 -4.37
C LEU A 134 16.82 9.03 -3.51
N GLU A 135 17.14 10.30 -3.59
CA GLU A 135 18.09 10.95 -2.69
C GLU A 135 17.63 10.90 -1.23
N ARG A 136 16.33 11.15 -0.97
CA ARG A 136 15.74 11.09 0.38
C ARG A 136 15.86 9.69 1.02
N VAL A 137 15.92 8.63 0.22
CA VAL A 137 16.07 7.24 0.69
C VAL A 137 17.50 6.70 0.51
N ASP A 138 18.52 7.56 0.39
CA ASP A 138 19.94 7.22 0.24
C ASP A 138 20.26 6.37 -1.02
N LEU A 139 19.57 6.65 -2.13
CA LEU A 139 19.76 5.96 -3.40
C LEU A 139 20.11 6.90 -4.57
N GLY A 140 20.48 8.16 -4.29
CA GLY A 140 20.85 9.15 -5.32
C GLY A 140 21.99 8.69 -6.24
N GLU A 141 22.96 7.94 -5.71
CA GLU A 141 24.08 7.38 -6.48
C GLU A 141 23.75 6.04 -7.20
N ARG A 142 22.49 5.56 -7.08
CA ARG A 142 22.06 4.27 -7.61
C ARG A 142 21.12 4.36 -8.82
N LEU A 143 20.84 5.55 -9.33
CA LEU A 143 19.81 5.81 -10.36
C LEU A 143 19.92 4.90 -11.60
N ALA A 144 21.16 4.66 -12.06
CA ALA A 144 21.47 3.83 -13.23
C ALA A 144 21.66 2.34 -12.89
N HIS A 145 21.65 1.94 -11.61
CA HIS A 145 21.78 0.55 -11.22
C HIS A 145 20.52 -0.24 -11.56
N ARG A 146 20.67 -1.55 -11.75
CA ARG A 146 19.57 -2.50 -11.93
C ARG A 146 19.31 -3.25 -10.61
N PRO A 147 18.09 -3.79 -10.41
CA PRO A 147 17.72 -4.49 -9.17
C PRO A 147 18.70 -5.58 -8.71
N GLY A 148 19.33 -6.29 -9.66
CA GLY A 148 20.34 -7.31 -9.35
C GLY A 148 21.64 -6.78 -8.72
N GLN A 149 21.87 -5.46 -8.78
CA GLN A 149 23.05 -4.77 -8.21
C GLN A 149 22.76 -4.16 -6.84
N LEU A 150 21.54 -4.33 -6.32
CA LEU A 150 21.07 -3.74 -5.08
C LEU A 150 20.89 -4.80 -3.99
N SER A 151 21.12 -4.42 -2.74
CA SER A 151 20.72 -5.21 -1.57
C SER A 151 19.19 -5.33 -1.46
N GLY A 152 18.69 -6.24 -0.60
CA GLY A 152 17.26 -6.41 -0.33
C GLY A 152 16.61 -5.12 0.17
N GLY A 153 17.24 -4.45 1.12
CA GLY A 153 16.76 -3.18 1.66
C GLY A 153 16.77 -2.03 0.64
N GLU A 154 17.81 -1.96 -0.23
CA GLU A 154 17.84 -0.96 -1.31
C GLU A 154 16.69 -1.20 -2.30
N ARG A 155 16.45 -2.46 -2.71
CA ARG A 155 15.31 -2.79 -3.58
C ARG A 155 13.97 -2.40 -2.95
N GLN A 156 13.81 -2.62 -1.66
CA GLN A 156 12.57 -2.25 -0.97
C GLN A 156 12.40 -0.72 -0.91
N ARG A 157 13.49 0.04 -0.67
CA ARG A 157 13.42 1.52 -0.75
C ARG A 157 13.08 2.02 -2.17
N VAL A 158 13.58 1.39 -3.23
CA VAL A 158 13.14 1.70 -4.61
C VAL A 158 11.63 1.45 -4.78
N ALA A 159 11.10 0.35 -4.25
CA ALA A 159 9.67 0.05 -4.31
C ALA A 159 8.82 1.09 -3.54
N VAL A 160 9.32 1.61 -2.41
CA VAL A 160 8.68 2.71 -1.66
C VAL A 160 8.64 3.98 -2.51
N VAL A 161 9.76 4.37 -3.12
CA VAL A 161 9.82 5.56 -3.98
C VAL A 161 8.89 5.42 -5.19
N ARG A 162 8.88 4.24 -5.84
CA ARG A 162 7.94 3.93 -6.93
C ARG A 162 6.49 4.12 -6.50
N ALA A 163 6.15 3.69 -5.29
CA ALA A 163 4.78 3.83 -4.78
C ALA A 163 4.37 5.30 -4.54
N LEU A 164 5.34 6.20 -4.32
CA LEU A 164 5.12 7.63 -4.04
C LEU A 164 5.20 8.54 -5.28
N ILE A 165 5.65 8.03 -6.42
CA ILE A 165 5.97 8.88 -7.58
C ILE A 165 4.77 9.71 -8.08
N ASN A 166 3.58 9.14 -8.12
CA ASN A 166 2.35 9.79 -8.56
C ASN A 166 1.68 10.65 -7.48
N GLN A 167 2.35 10.91 -6.35
CA GLN A 167 1.80 11.69 -5.22
C GLN A 167 0.46 11.11 -4.71
N PRO A 168 0.39 9.80 -4.40
CA PRO A 168 -0.85 9.17 -4.00
C PRO A 168 -1.35 9.76 -2.68
N LYS A 169 -2.66 9.67 -2.44
CA LYS A 169 -3.27 10.02 -1.14
C LYS A 169 -3.25 8.84 -0.17
N LEU A 170 -3.10 7.62 -0.69
CA LEU A 170 -3.12 6.38 0.08
C LEU A 170 -1.93 5.50 -0.30
N LEU A 171 -1.15 5.10 0.68
CA LEU A 171 -0.06 4.13 0.54
C LEU A 171 -0.46 2.84 1.23
N LEU A 172 -0.45 1.74 0.49
CA LEU A 172 -0.80 0.40 0.95
C LEU A 172 0.47 -0.45 1.01
N ALA A 173 0.79 -0.98 2.18
CA ALA A 173 1.98 -1.79 2.41
C ALA A 173 1.61 -3.18 2.95
N ASP A 174 1.90 -4.22 2.18
CA ASP A 174 1.71 -5.62 2.57
C ASP A 174 3.05 -6.22 3.00
N GLU A 175 3.24 -6.42 4.31
CA GLU A 175 4.46 -6.96 4.93
C GLU A 175 5.75 -6.29 4.42
N PRO A 176 5.86 -4.95 4.42
CA PRO A 176 6.94 -4.25 3.73
C PRO A 176 8.34 -4.55 4.27
N THR A 177 8.45 -5.08 5.48
CA THR A 177 9.70 -5.43 6.15
C THR A 177 9.96 -6.93 6.23
N GLY A 178 9.01 -7.78 5.83
CA GLY A 178 9.02 -9.22 6.08
C GLY A 178 10.15 -10.02 5.40
N ALA A 179 10.83 -9.45 4.41
CA ALA A 179 11.97 -10.09 3.72
C ALA A 179 13.34 -9.50 4.12
N LEU A 180 13.40 -8.65 5.16
CA LEU A 180 14.60 -7.91 5.57
C LEU A 180 15.12 -8.41 6.90
N ASP A 181 16.44 -8.23 7.13
CA ASP A 181 17.01 -8.38 8.47
C ASP A 181 16.49 -7.29 9.40
N GLN A 182 16.56 -7.55 10.73
CA GLN A 182 15.97 -6.67 11.75
C GLN A 182 16.45 -5.21 11.63
N ALA A 183 17.73 -4.97 11.46
CA ALA A 183 18.30 -3.61 11.40
C ALA A 183 17.80 -2.84 10.16
N THR A 184 17.68 -3.53 9.03
CA THR A 184 17.15 -2.97 7.79
C THR A 184 15.63 -2.75 7.88
N ALA A 185 14.91 -3.68 8.52
CA ALA A 185 13.48 -3.57 8.78
C ALA A 185 13.14 -2.35 9.65
N ASP A 186 13.92 -2.12 10.72
CA ASP A 186 13.76 -0.97 11.61
C ASP A 186 13.94 0.37 10.88
N LYS A 187 14.98 0.45 10.04
CA LYS A 187 15.23 1.66 9.21
C LYS A 187 14.11 1.90 8.21
N LEU A 188 13.63 0.85 7.55
CA LEU A 188 12.53 0.96 6.61
C LEU A 188 11.21 1.34 7.32
N GLY A 189 10.94 0.78 8.49
CA GLY A 189 9.77 1.14 9.30
C GLY A 189 9.76 2.62 9.68
N GLN A 190 10.91 3.16 10.13
CA GLN A 190 11.04 4.59 10.41
C GLN A 190 10.87 5.44 9.15
N LEU A 191 11.49 5.05 8.04
CA LEU A 191 11.38 5.74 6.75
C LEU A 191 9.91 5.83 6.27
N LEU A 192 9.12 4.77 6.45
CA LEU A 192 7.70 4.79 6.08
C LEU A 192 6.90 5.81 6.88
N VAL A 193 7.17 5.92 8.19
CA VAL A 193 6.54 6.93 9.06
C VAL A 193 6.97 8.34 8.67
N ASP A 194 8.25 8.55 8.41
CA ASP A 194 8.77 9.85 7.99
C ASP A 194 8.12 10.30 6.66
N LEU A 195 8.07 9.41 5.67
CA LEU A 195 7.47 9.68 4.36
C LEU A 195 5.94 9.88 4.44
N ASN A 196 5.24 9.18 5.36
CA ASN A 196 3.82 9.45 5.62
C ASN A 196 3.60 10.91 6.01
N GLN A 197 4.47 11.46 6.86
CA GLN A 197 4.38 12.86 7.32
C GLN A 197 4.86 13.85 6.25
N GLU A 198 6.04 13.61 5.65
CA GLU A 198 6.67 14.52 4.67
C GLU A 198 5.85 14.66 3.38
N GLU A 199 5.29 13.57 2.86
CA GLU A 199 4.48 13.54 1.64
C GLU A 199 2.98 13.72 1.93
N ASN A 200 2.59 13.85 3.21
CA ASN A 200 1.19 13.95 3.67
C ASN A 200 0.29 12.85 3.06
N VAL A 201 0.81 11.62 3.03
CA VAL A 201 0.13 10.44 2.48
C VAL A 201 -0.43 9.58 3.60
N THR A 202 -1.66 9.12 3.49
CA THR A 202 -2.24 8.15 4.43
C THR A 202 -1.57 6.79 4.23
N LEU A 203 -1.11 6.15 5.31
CA LEU A 203 -0.42 4.87 5.26
C LEU A 203 -1.24 3.77 5.94
N ILE A 204 -1.52 2.69 5.21
CA ILE A 204 -2.06 1.46 5.77
C ILE A 204 -1.02 0.36 5.57
N THR A 205 -0.53 -0.22 6.66
CA THR A 205 0.37 -1.36 6.61
C THR A 205 -0.29 -2.60 7.21
N VAL A 206 -0.15 -3.71 6.51
CA VAL A 206 -0.46 -5.05 7.03
C VAL A 206 0.85 -5.66 7.47
N THR A 207 0.95 -6.11 8.71
CA THR A 207 2.19 -6.70 9.21
C THR A 207 1.96 -7.64 10.38
N HIS A 208 2.89 -8.58 10.57
CA HIS A 208 3.05 -9.38 11.80
C HIS A 208 4.19 -8.85 12.69
N SER A 209 4.91 -7.80 12.25
CA SER A 209 5.95 -7.15 13.04
C SER A 209 5.35 -6.19 14.07
N ALA A 210 5.51 -6.52 15.35
CA ALA A 210 5.10 -5.63 16.44
C ALA A 210 5.86 -4.30 16.42
N ASP A 211 7.14 -4.33 16.05
CA ASP A 211 7.99 -3.14 15.97
C ASP A 211 7.47 -2.15 14.91
N LEU A 212 7.08 -2.66 13.75
CA LEU A 212 6.49 -1.82 12.70
C LEU A 212 5.10 -1.30 13.13
N ALA A 213 4.25 -2.15 13.71
CA ALA A 213 2.92 -1.77 14.17
C ALA A 213 2.97 -0.67 15.24
N ASN A 214 3.91 -0.77 16.20
CA ASN A 214 4.09 0.22 17.28
C ASN A 214 4.57 1.60 16.79
N ARG A 215 5.05 1.72 15.55
CA ARG A 215 5.44 3.01 14.93
C ARG A 215 4.25 3.73 14.31
N MET A 216 3.15 3.04 14.05
CA MET A 216 1.95 3.63 13.45
C MET A 216 1.12 4.37 14.49
N ALA A 217 0.38 5.40 14.05
CA ALA A 217 -0.48 6.19 14.93
C ALA A 217 -1.62 5.36 15.53
N ARG A 218 -2.06 4.30 14.81
CA ARG A 218 -3.15 3.42 15.23
C ARG A 218 -2.88 1.99 14.80
N THR A 219 -3.15 1.04 15.69
CA THR A 219 -3.09 -0.40 15.40
C THR A 219 -4.48 -1.00 15.53
N LEU A 220 -4.87 -1.80 14.54
CA LEU A 220 -6.11 -2.55 14.50
C LEU A 220 -5.79 -4.02 14.43
N GLU A 221 -6.49 -4.84 15.19
CA GLU A 221 -6.33 -6.28 15.15
C GLU A 221 -7.44 -6.90 14.31
N LEU A 222 -7.05 -7.71 13.32
CA LEU A 222 -7.97 -8.48 12.49
C LEU A 222 -8.00 -9.92 12.99
N LEU A 223 -9.14 -10.34 13.55
CA LEU A 223 -9.38 -11.68 14.07
C LEU A 223 -10.64 -12.26 13.41
N ASP A 224 -10.53 -13.46 12.88
CA ASP A 224 -11.66 -14.19 12.26
C ASP A 224 -12.48 -13.35 11.26
N GLY A 225 -11.80 -12.48 10.51
CA GLY A 225 -12.42 -11.62 9.50
C GLY A 225 -13.13 -10.37 10.05
N GLN A 226 -12.93 -10.02 11.31
CA GLN A 226 -13.48 -8.83 11.97
C GLN A 226 -12.36 -8.00 12.58
N LEU A 227 -12.55 -6.67 12.67
CA LEU A 227 -11.65 -5.77 13.41
C LEU A 227 -12.07 -5.74 14.88
N ALA A 228 -11.08 -5.92 15.76
CA ALA A 228 -11.20 -5.81 17.20
C ALA A 228 -10.69 -4.46 17.71
#